data_e414290816c0341d9968941e84fb8cb0
#
_entry.id   e414290816c0341d9968941e84fb8cb0
#
_cell.length_a   1.000
_cell.length_b   1.000
_cell.length_c   1.000
_cell.angle_alpha   90.00
_cell.angle_beta   90.00
_cell.angle_gamma   90.00
#
_symmetry.space_group_name_H-M   'P 1'
#
loop_
_entity.id
_entity.type
_entity.pdbx_description
1 polymer ?
#
loop_
_entity_poly.entity_id
_entity_poly.type
_entity_poly.pdbx_seq_one_letter_code
_entity_poly.pdbx_strand_id
1 'polypeptide(L)'
;MRSRPGLVLAVAVALALLPQAAPTHAAPRSFKIAVVSDVGGRGDLSFNDMAFKGGEDAERDFGVRMVELVSKVEADYVPNLTRAARDPDVQLIVGVGFLLSDALAQVARRFPDKNFVGIDTFAQSIVKEKFSAQYPLPNLMDIVYEEHKGSALVGALGALLAAQYAKPHIGGVFGIEIPVLWKFEIGYKWGARWATEWLAKNRPDKAFTYRKDFVLWTYTGTFSDIPKGYAAAKAMYAKNAVAVYNIAGPLGLGINQAVQEIAQSQKLRMGPPFWIGVDANQDWINPGFVIASMMKRVDRGVYYATRWVRDGQFRDLVRRTQGVVTLGIGTRIAGQLAEGISVSTLDDLDEFIRMGVQAERLTRKKVLPASPAEIKSKVKTMREAQPKWVWDAVADLEKKIREGQVTVPMVVTKPDIERWRGELGYRPRSFLAAAYRSPQR
;
A
#
# COMPACT_ATOMS: atom_id res chain seq x y z
N MET A 1 13.44 50.15 98.87
CA MET A 1 13.02 50.42 97.48
C MET A 1 12.94 49.11 96.76
N ARG A 2 11.75 48.63 96.48
CA ARG A 2 11.48 47.30 95.93
C ARG A 2 11.13 47.45 94.42
N SER A 3 11.94 46.91 93.57
CA SER A 3 11.69 46.84 92.13
C SER A 3 10.76 45.65 91.81
N ARG A 4 9.72 45.89 91.04
CA ARG A 4 8.80 44.89 90.53
C ARG A 4 9.31 44.37 89.17
N PRO A 5 9.25 43.06 88.87
CA PRO A 5 9.57 42.54 87.57
C PRO A 5 8.33 42.63 86.61
N GLY A 6 8.53 43.12 85.41
CA GLY A 6 7.54 43.16 84.33
C GLY A 6 7.34 41.79 83.66
N LEU A 7 6.08 41.44 83.52
CA LEU A 7 5.63 40.21 82.83
C LEU A 7 5.67 40.44 81.27
N VAL A 8 6.53 39.72 80.60
CA VAL A 8 6.57 39.74 79.10
C VAL A 8 5.64 38.63 78.60
N LEU A 9 4.56 39.04 77.94
CA LEU A 9 3.60 38.12 77.37
C LEU A 9 4.11 37.73 75.95
N ALA A 10 4.56 36.47 75.79
CA ALA A 10 4.95 35.92 74.48
C ALA A 10 3.70 35.46 73.72
N VAL A 11 3.36 36.14 72.64
CA VAL A 11 2.30 35.74 71.69
C VAL A 11 2.90 34.71 70.72
N ALA A 12 2.55 33.45 70.84
CA ALA A 12 2.90 32.38 69.92
C ALA A 12 1.94 32.46 68.72
N VAL A 13 2.43 32.89 67.54
CA VAL A 13 1.71 32.82 66.27
C VAL A 13 1.84 31.39 65.79
N ALA A 14 0.76 30.60 65.90
CA ALA A 14 0.66 29.29 65.23
C ALA A 14 0.43 29.49 63.72
N LEU A 15 1.49 29.31 62.90
CA LEU A 15 1.37 29.20 61.46
C LEU A 15 0.70 27.86 61.15
N ALA A 16 -0.58 27.88 60.72
CA ALA A 16 -1.26 26.71 60.18
C ALA A 16 -0.64 26.33 58.80
N LEU A 17 0.15 25.28 58.77
CA LEU A 17 0.62 24.63 57.52
C LEU A 17 -0.61 23.98 56.85
N LEU A 18 -1.18 24.69 55.86
CA LEU A 18 -2.12 24.08 54.91
C LEU A 18 -1.35 23.04 54.10
N PRO A 19 -1.86 21.81 53.97
CA PRO A 19 -1.21 20.84 53.10
C PRO A 19 -1.26 21.35 51.65
N GLN A 20 -0.10 21.66 51.08
CA GLN A 20 -0.01 21.89 49.64
C GLN A 20 -0.42 20.61 48.92
N ALA A 21 -1.55 20.65 48.21
CA ALA A 21 -1.95 19.58 47.32
C ALA A 21 -0.80 19.36 46.31
N ALA A 22 -0.19 18.18 46.37
CA ALA A 22 0.79 17.77 45.36
C ALA A 22 0.13 17.88 43.96
N PRO A 23 0.84 18.36 42.94
CA PRO A 23 0.29 18.40 41.62
C PRO A 23 -0.12 16.98 41.25
N THR A 24 -1.40 16.77 41.04
CA THR A 24 -1.92 15.51 40.51
C THR A 24 -1.29 15.39 39.12
N HIS A 25 -0.27 14.56 38.96
CA HIS A 25 0.22 14.14 37.67
C HIS A 25 -0.97 13.48 36.99
N ALA A 26 -1.59 14.20 36.03
CA ALA A 26 -2.55 13.60 35.15
C ALA A 26 -1.87 12.34 34.55
N ALA A 27 -2.53 11.19 34.68
CA ALA A 27 -2.03 9.96 34.07
C ALA A 27 -1.63 10.26 32.60
N PRO A 28 -0.49 9.79 32.13
CA PRO A 28 -0.06 10.07 30.77
C PRO A 28 -1.22 9.70 29.86
N ARG A 29 -1.68 10.68 29.04
CA ARG A 29 -2.76 10.45 28.07
C ARG A 29 -2.40 9.24 27.24
N SER A 30 -3.29 8.26 27.17
CA SER A 30 -3.06 7.08 26.35
C SER A 30 -2.90 7.54 24.91
N PHE A 31 -1.74 7.27 24.31
CA PHE A 31 -1.50 7.64 22.90
C PHE A 31 -2.23 6.64 22.01
N LYS A 32 -3.34 7.11 21.37
CA LYS A 32 -4.08 6.33 20.40
C LYS A 32 -3.82 6.84 18.97
N ILE A 33 -3.85 5.92 18.03
CA ILE A 33 -3.92 6.21 16.60
C ILE A 33 -5.24 5.64 16.05
N ALA A 34 -5.87 6.34 15.12
CA ALA A 34 -7.05 5.82 14.42
C ALA A 34 -6.69 5.56 12.95
N VAL A 35 -7.00 4.37 12.46
CA VAL A 35 -6.83 4.00 11.05
C VAL A 35 -8.22 3.86 10.43
N VAL A 36 -8.54 4.75 9.49
CA VAL A 36 -9.80 4.80 8.76
C VAL A 36 -9.58 4.20 7.38
N SER A 37 -10.13 2.99 7.13
CA SER A 37 -9.95 2.29 5.86
C SER A 37 -10.85 2.83 4.76
N ASP A 38 -10.44 2.58 3.51
CA ASP A 38 -11.28 2.68 2.32
C ASP A 38 -12.34 1.57 2.29
N VAL A 39 -13.22 1.60 1.30
CA VAL A 39 -14.34 0.67 1.09
C VAL A 39 -13.95 -0.81 0.95
N GLY A 40 -12.68 -1.13 0.72
CA GLY A 40 -12.18 -2.51 0.74
C GLY A 40 -12.14 -3.12 2.14
N GLY A 41 -11.88 -2.31 3.16
CA GLY A 41 -11.88 -2.70 4.57
C GLY A 41 -10.88 -3.81 4.93
N ARG A 42 -11.10 -4.42 6.11
CA ARG A 42 -10.33 -5.57 6.60
C ARG A 42 -10.59 -6.82 5.76
N GLY A 43 -9.53 -7.59 5.51
CA GLY A 43 -9.59 -8.87 4.81
C GLY A 43 -9.38 -8.74 3.30
N ASP A 44 -8.88 -7.59 2.82
CA ASP A 44 -8.47 -7.43 1.42
C ASP A 44 -7.13 -8.13 1.11
N LEU A 45 -6.41 -8.57 2.13
CA LEU A 45 -5.08 -9.21 2.09
C LEU A 45 -4.06 -8.38 1.28
N SER A 46 -4.27 -7.07 1.24
CA SER A 46 -3.55 -6.11 0.40
C SER A 46 -3.50 -4.74 1.09
N PHE A 47 -3.98 -3.68 0.43
CA PHE A 47 -3.82 -2.27 0.75
C PHE A 47 -4.32 -1.87 2.16
N ASN A 48 -5.58 -2.20 2.49
CA ASN A 48 -6.13 -1.84 3.79
C ASN A 48 -5.54 -2.68 4.92
N ASP A 49 -5.35 -3.99 4.71
CA ASP A 49 -4.71 -4.85 5.71
C ASP A 49 -3.28 -4.43 5.98
N MET A 50 -2.55 -3.91 4.98
CA MET A 50 -1.23 -3.32 5.17
C MET A 50 -1.27 -2.07 6.05
N ALA A 51 -2.30 -1.22 5.92
CA ALA A 51 -2.43 -0.05 6.79
C ALA A 51 -2.70 -0.46 8.25
N PHE A 52 -3.58 -1.42 8.48
CA PHE A 52 -3.83 -1.96 9.81
C PHE A 52 -2.59 -2.64 10.40
N LYS A 53 -1.86 -3.41 9.58
CA LYS A 53 -0.58 -4.00 9.99
C LYS A 53 0.39 -2.93 10.48
N GLY A 54 0.49 -1.79 9.79
CA GLY A 54 1.35 -0.68 10.22
C GLY A 54 0.95 -0.11 11.58
N GLY A 55 -0.34 -0.05 11.88
CA GLY A 55 -0.87 0.31 13.18
C GLY A 55 -0.55 -0.73 14.26
N GLU A 56 -0.72 -2.02 13.96
CA GLU A 56 -0.38 -3.15 14.85
C GLU A 56 1.13 -3.19 15.16
N ASP A 57 1.97 -2.94 14.16
CA ASP A 57 3.43 -2.84 14.35
C ASP A 57 3.77 -1.65 15.27
N ALA A 58 3.07 -0.53 15.13
CA ALA A 58 3.24 0.63 16.01
C ALA A 58 2.73 0.36 17.44
N GLU A 59 1.63 -0.38 17.61
CA GLU A 59 1.17 -0.84 18.94
C GLU A 59 2.25 -1.67 19.64
N ARG A 60 2.80 -2.65 18.93
CA ARG A 60 3.84 -3.54 19.46
C ARG A 60 5.11 -2.79 19.87
N ASP A 61 5.59 -1.87 18.99
CA ASP A 61 6.92 -1.28 19.14
C ASP A 61 6.91 0.02 19.93
N PHE A 62 5.79 0.74 19.96
CA PHE A 62 5.68 2.06 20.60
C PHE A 62 4.74 2.09 21.81
N GLY A 63 3.97 1.00 22.05
CA GLY A 63 2.99 0.96 23.12
C GLY A 63 1.78 1.87 22.89
N VAL A 64 1.54 2.32 21.66
CA VAL A 64 0.33 3.07 21.27
C VAL A 64 -0.86 2.11 21.17
N ARG A 65 -2.09 2.64 21.14
CA ARG A 65 -3.29 1.83 20.87
C ARG A 65 -3.89 2.21 19.54
N MET A 66 -4.17 1.23 18.70
CA MET A 66 -4.85 1.44 17.43
C MET A 66 -6.36 1.31 17.58
N VAL A 67 -7.09 2.22 16.93
CA VAL A 67 -8.54 2.17 16.74
C VAL A 67 -8.80 1.97 15.26
N GLU A 68 -9.48 0.87 14.91
CA GLU A 68 -9.87 0.57 13.55
C GLU A 68 -11.25 1.17 13.24
N LEU A 69 -11.35 1.93 12.15
CA LEU A 69 -12.60 2.49 11.65
C LEU A 69 -12.79 2.08 10.19
N VAL A 70 -13.61 1.07 9.98
CA VAL A 70 -13.86 0.51 8.65
C VAL A 70 -14.97 1.29 7.96
N SER A 71 -14.71 1.76 6.73
CA SER A 71 -15.72 2.39 5.87
C SER A 71 -16.31 1.37 4.91
N LYS A 72 -17.64 1.31 4.83
CA LYS A 72 -18.36 0.41 3.93
C LYS A 72 -18.75 1.11 2.62
N VAL A 73 -18.94 2.42 2.70
CA VAL A 73 -19.26 3.31 1.59
C VAL A 73 -18.51 4.64 1.77
N GLU A 74 -18.34 5.41 0.71
CA GLU A 74 -17.64 6.71 0.77
C GLU A 74 -18.29 7.70 1.75
N ALA A 75 -19.62 7.61 1.93
CA ALA A 75 -20.36 8.42 2.91
C ALA A 75 -19.89 8.22 4.36
N ASP A 76 -19.18 7.12 4.68
CA ASP A 76 -18.66 6.84 6.01
C ASP A 76 -17.35 7.61 6.31
N TYR A 77 -16.64 8.16 5.31
CA TYR A 77 -15.32 8.75 5.49
C TYR A 77 -15.33 9.94 6.44
N VAL A 78 -16.15 10.96 6.17
CA VAL A 78 -16.24 12.15 7.04
C VAL A 78 -16.73 11.81 8.45
N PRO A 79 -17.78 11.00 8.65
CA PRO A 79 -18.19 10.51 9.97
C PRO A 79 -17.07 9.79 10.73
N ASN A 80 -16.38 8.84 10.11
CA ASN A 80 -15.31 8.06 10.73
C ASN A 80 -14.11 8.95 11.13
N LEU A 81 -13.64 9.80 10.23
CA LEU A 81 -12.55 10.76 10.50
C LEU A 81 -12.93 11.73 11.62
N THR A 82 -14.18 12.24 11.62
CA THR A 82 -14.69 13.15 12.64
C THR A 82 -14.81 12.44 14.00
N ARG A 83 -15.27 11.19 14.02
CA ARG A 83 -15.34 10.37 15.24
C ARG A 83 -13.95 10.19 15.86
N ALA A 84 -12.97 9.84 15.03
CA ALA A 84 -11.56 9.71 15.48
C ALA A 84 -11.03 11.04 16.04
N ALA A 85 -11.29 12.16 15.36
CA ALA A 85 -10.79 13.48 15.76
C ALA A 85 -11.41 13.99 17.08
N ARG A 86 -12.62 13.56 17.42
CA ARG A 86 -13.30 13.93 18.68
C ARG A 86 -12.81 13.12 19.88
N ASP A 87 -12.15 11.97 19.69
CA ASP A 87 -11.54 11.22 20.79
C ASP A 87 -10.31 12.00 21.30
N PRO A 88 -10.31 12.46 22.59
CA PRO A 88 -9.20 13.25 23.11
C PRO A 88 -7.87 12.48 23.14
N ASP A 89 -7.91 11.16 23.24
CA ASP A 89 -6.72 10.30 23.32
C ASP A 89 -6.11 10.03 21.93
N VAL A 90 -6.87 10.20 20.85
CA VAL A 90 -6.36 10.00 19.48
C VAL A 90 -5.45 11.17 19.08
N GLN A 91 -4.18 10.88 18.84
CA GLN A 91 -3.15 11.85 18.46
C GLN A 91 -2.86 11.85 16.97
N LEU A 92 -3.11 10.73 16.28
CA LEU A 92 -2.94 10.57 14.84
C LEU A 92 -4.17 9.90 14.23
N ILE A 93 -4.67 10.49 13.16
CA ILE A 93 -5.75 9.92 12.34
C ILE A 93 -5.17 9.63 10.96
N VAL A 94 -5.22 8.36 10.56
CA VAL A 94 -4.76 7.89 9.25
C VAL A 94 -5.97 7.58 8.38
N GLY A 95 -6.11 8.29 7.27
CA GLY A 95 -7.08 7.96 6.22
C GLY A 95 -6.38 7.18 5.11
N VAL A 96 -6.91 6.02 4.75
CA VAL A 96 -6.28 5.07 3.84
C VAL A 96 -7.00 5.08 2.50
N GLY A 97 -6.33 5.57 1.45
CA GLY A 97 -6.82 5.52 0.08
C GLY A 97 -7.18 6.87 -0.55
N PHE A 98 -6.98 6.92 -1.85
CA PHE A 98 -7.20 8.10 -2.70
C PHE A 98 -8.58 8.74 -2.50
N LEU A 99 -9.64 7.94 -2.35
CA LEU A 99 -11.01 8.41 -2.22
C LEU A 99 -11.27 9.21 -0.92
N LEU A 100 -10.42 9.06 0.10
CA LEU A 100 -10.51 9.82 1.35
C LEU A 100 -9.95 11.25 1.25
N SER A 101 -9.36 11.67 0.14
CA SER A 101 -8.62 12.93 0.03
C SER A 101 -9.44 14.17 0.39
N ASP A 102 -10.66 14.31 -0.16
CA ASP A 102 -11.56 15.44 0.16
C ASP A 102 -12.00 15.40 1.62
N ALA A 103 -12.34 14.23 2.15
CA ALA A 103 -12.76 14.06 3.54
C ALA A 103 -11.63 14.41 4.51
N LEU A 104 -10.39 13.99 4.22
CA LEU A 104 -9.21 14.36 5.02
C LEU A 104 -8.95 15.86 5.02
N ALA A 105 -8.94 16.51 3.84
CA ALA A 105 -8.76 17.95 3.73
C ALA A 105 -9.84 18.72 4.53
N GLN A 106 -11.08 18.25 4.45
CA GLN A 106 -12.21 18.86 5.18
C GLN A 106 -12.08 18.69 6.70
N VAL A 107 -11.80 17.48 7.18
CA VAL A 107 -11.81 17.19 8.62
C VAL A 107 -10.55 17.72 9.28
N ALA A 108 -9.36 17.59 8.67
CA ALA A 108 -8.10 18.10 9.22
C ALA A 108 -8.15 19.63 9.48
N ARG A 109 -8.80 20.40 8.61
CA ARG A 109 -9.00 21.86 8.81
C ARG A 109 -9.89 22.18 10.01
N ARG A 110 -10.83 21.31 10.36
CA ARG A 110 -11.76 21.50 11.50
C ARG A 110 -11.14 21.12 12.86
N PHE A 111 -10.07 20.32 12.85
CA PHE A 111 -9.41 19.82 14.05
C PHE A 111 -7.90 20.11 14.00
N PRO A 112 -7.49 21.39 14.14
CA PRO A 112 -6.09 21.79 13.96
C PRO A 112 -5.14 21.22 15.03
N ASP A 113 -5.67 20.80 16.17
CA ASP A 113 -4.89 20.19 17.27
C ASP A 113 -4.57 18.70 17.05
N LYS A 114 -5.26 18.05 16.12
CA LYS A 114 -5.04 16.64 15.75
C LYS A 114 -4.08 16.53 14.56
N ASN A 115 -3.36 15.42 14.47
CA ASN A 115 -2.52 15.14 13.31
C ASN A 115 -3.22 14.15 12.37
N PHE A 116 -3.17 14.44 11.08
CA PHE A 116 -3.79 13.64 10.03
C PHE A 116 -2.75 13.17 9.02
N VAL A 117 -2.87 11.92 8.60
CA VAL A 117 -2.10 11.36 7.50
C VAL A 117 -3.04 10.73 6.49
N GLY A 118 -2.83 11.04 5.24
CA GLY A 118 -3.47 10.34 4.13
C GLY A 118 -2.47 9.39 3.47
N ILE A 119 -2.87 8.14 3.28
CA ILE A 119 -2.12 7.15 2.50
C ILE A 119 -2.66 7.16 1.08
N ASP A 120 -1.82 7.42 0.09
CA ASP A 120 -2.19 7.59 -1.32
C ASP A 120 -3.18 8.72 -1.57
N THR A 121 -3.23 9.72 -0.71
CA THR A 121 -4.12 10.85 -0.85
C THR A 121 -3.42 12.05 -1.52
N PHE A 122 -4.24 13.02 -1.91
CA PHE A 122 -3.80 14.32 -2.39
C PHE A 122 -4.51 15.46 -1.63
N ALA A 123 -4.74 15.21 -0.34
CA ALA A 123 -5.50 16.13 0.51
C ALA A 123 -4.82 17.51 0.65
N GLN A 124 -3.48 17.56 0.69
CA GLN A 124 -2.74 18.82 0.66
C GLN A 124 -2.91 19.57 -0.67
N SER A 125 -3.01 18.89 -1.80
CA SER A 125 -3.32 19.53 -3.08
C SER A 125 -4.70 20.16 -3.07
N ILE A 126 -5.70 19.50 -2.49
CA ILE A 126 -7.05 20.04 -2.29
C ILE A 126 -7.00 21.30 -1.39
N VAL A 127 -6.21 21.26 -0.31
CA VAL A 127 -6.01 22.46 0.54
C VAL A 127 -5.37 23.60 -0.27
N LYS A 128 -4.35 23.31 -1.08
CA LYS A 128 -3.68 24.29 -1.92
C LYS A 128 -4.64 24.94 -2.93
N GLU A 129 -5.47 24.14 -3.58
CA GLU A 129 -6.39 24.60 -4.61
C GLU A 129 -7.59 25.35 -4.04
N LYS A 130 -8.23 24.81 -3.00
CA LYS A 130 -9.50 25.33 -2.47
C LYS A 130 -9.30 26.28 -1.28
N PHE A 131 -8.17 26.22 -0.57
CA PHE A 131 -7.93 26.91 0.69
C PHE A 131 -6.48 27.43 0.81
N SER A 132 -5.97 28.04 -0.23
CA SER A 132 -4.56 28.42 -0.42
C SER A 132 -3.91 29.14 0.77
N ALA A 133 -4.67 30.00 1.49
CA ALA A 133 -4.18 30.71 2.69
C ALA A 133 -3.80 29.77 3.85
N GLN A 134 -4.20 28.49 3.82
CA GLN A 134 -3.91 27.49 4.84
C GLN A 134 -2.86 26.47 4.38
N TYR A 135 -2.36 26.59 3.16
CA TYR A 135 -1.39 25.62 2.60
C TYR A 135 0.05 25.97 2.98
N PRO A 136 0.90 24.99 3.36
CA PRO A 136 0.50 23.61 3.71
C PRO A 136 -0.25 23.59 5.04
N LEU A 137 -1.30 22.75 5.13
CA LEU A 137 -2.02 22.57 6.38
C LEU A 137 -1.10 21.85 7.39
N PRO A 138 -0.69 22.49 8.50
CA PRO A 138 0.44 22.02 9.30
C PRO A 138 0.21 20.71 10.08
N ASN A 139 -1.05 20.29 10.16
CA ASN A 139 -1.48 19.07 10.82
C ASN A 139 -1.91 17.95 9.86
N LEU A 140 -1.63 18.10 8.55
CA LEU A 140 -1.98 17.13 7.51
C LEU A 140 -0.74 16.75 6.70
N MET A 141 -0.57 15.45 6.43
CA MET A 141 0.49 14.93 5.56
C MET A 141 -0.11 13.89 4.60
N ASP A 142 0.21 13.99 3.32
CA ASP A 142 -0.01 12.94 2.34
C ASP A 142 1.26 12.09 2.24
N ILE A 143 1.13 10.77 2.39
CA ILE A 143 2.18 9.78 2.12
C ILE A 143 1.81 9.08 0.82
N VAL A 144 2.64 9.28 -0.19
CA VAL A 144 2.49 8.72 -1.53
C VAL A 144 3.65 7.81 -1.88
N TYR A 145 3.50 6.98 -2.90
CA TYR A 145 4.48 5.96 -3.24
C TYR A 145 4.96 6.08 -4.69
N GLU A 146 6.15 5.53 -4.96
CA GLU A 146 6.73 5.44 -6.30
C GLU A 146 6.33 4.12 -6.98
N GLU A 147 5.04 3.85 -7.10
CA GLU A 147 4.49 2.58 -7.62
C GLU A 147 4.98 2.26 -9.03
N HIS A 148 5.28 3.29 -9.84
CA HIS A 148 5.86 3.12 -11.18
C HIS A 148 7.15 2.31 -11.15
N LYS A 149 8.00 2.51 -10.13
CA LYS A 149 9.27 1.78 -9.99
C LYS A 149 9.06 0.30 -9.68
N GLY A 150 8.21 -0.01 -8.70
CA GLY A 150 7.89 -1.41 -8.36
C GLY A 150 7.16 -2.13 -9.49
N SER A 151 6.22 -1.44 -10.13
CA SER A 151 5.51 -1.99 -11.29
C SER A 151 6.43 -2.26 -12.47
N ALA A 152 7.50 -1.44 -12.67
CA ALA A 152 8.51 -1.72 -13.69
C ALA A 152 9.25 -3.03 -13.41
N LEU A 153 9.57 -3.34 -12.15
CA LEU A 153 10.24 -4.59 -11.79
C LEU A 153 9.37 -5.81 -12.11
N VAL A 154 8.10 -5.77 -11.72
CA VAL A 154 7.20 -6.90 -12.00
C VAL A 154 6.73 -6.95 -13.46
N GLY A 155 6.73 -5.82 -14.17
CA GLY A 155 6.53 -5.76 -15.62
C GLY A 155 7.69 -6.42 -16.38
N ALA A 156 8.91 -6.16 -15.95
CA ALA A 156 10.10 -6.83 -16.46
C ALA A 156 10.04 -8.34 -16.15
N LEU A 157 9.72 -8.73 -14.92
CA LEU A 157 9.54 -10.13 -14.54
C LEU A 157 8.53 -10.84 -15.46
N GLY A 158 7.36 -10.24 -15.67
CA GLY A 158 6.33 -10.80 -16.55
C GLY A 158 6.82 -11.02 -17.98
N ALA A 159 7.53 -10.04 -18.54
CA ALA A 159 8.07 -10.16 -19.91
C ALA A 159 9.19 -11.20 -20.02
N LEU A 160 10.07 -11.30 -19.01
CA LEU A 160 11.11 -12.33 -18.95
C LEU A 160 10.51 -13.74 -18.85
N LEU A 161 9.44 -13.92 -18.09
CA LEU A 161 8.68 -15.17 -18.03
C LEU A 161 7.97 -15.46 -19.35
N ALA A 162 7.43 -14.44 -20.03
CA ALA A 162 6.85 -14.62 -21.37
C ALA A 162 7.87 -15.13 -22.37
N ALA A 163 9.10 -14.60 -22.34
CA ALA A 163 10.23 -15.12 -23.12
C ALA A 163 10.61 -16.55 -22.76
N GLN A 164 10.67 -16.85 -21.44
CA GLN A 164 11.04 -18.19 -20.95
C GLN A 164 10.04 -19.25 -21.39
N TYR A 165 8.76 -18.95 -21.33
CA TYR A 165 7.67 -19.89 -21.64
C TYR A 165 7.11 -19.75 -23.05
N ALA A 166 7.73 -18.93 -23.90
CA ALA A 166 7.29 -18.63 -25.27
C ALA A 166 5.80 -18.22 -25.32
N LYS A 167 5.37 -17.35 -24.38
CA LYS A 167 3.99 -16.85 -24.31
C LYS A 167 3.88 -15.48 -24.93
N PRO A 168 2.79 -15.20 -25.69
CA PRO A 168 2.65 -13.95 -26.46
C PRO A 168 2.28 -12.73 -25.62
N HIS A 169 1.81 -12.90 -24.37
CA HIS A 169 1.24 -11.83 -23.58
C HIS A 169 1.55 -11.94 -22.08
N ILE A 170 1.51 -10.79 -21.42
CA ILE A 170 1.30 -10.62 -19.99
C ILE A 170 0.02 -9.83 -19.76
N GLY A 171 -0.55 -9.87 -18.55
CA GLY A 171 -1.81 -9.19 -18.23
C GLY A 171 -1.73 -8.27 -17.02
N GLY A 172 -2.67 -7.32 -16.91
CA GLY A 172 -2.88 -6.48 -15.75
C GLY A 172 -4.36 -6.17 -15.55
N VAL A 173 -4.86 -6.44 -14.33
CA VAL A 173 -6.22 -6.13 -13.89
C VAL A 173 -6.18 -4.99 -12.91
N PHE A 174 -6.83 -3.87 -13.27
CA PHE A 174 -6.81 -2.61 -12.55
C PHE A 174 -8.17 -2.32 -11.91
N GLY A 175 -8.17 -1.60 -10.79
CA GLY A 175 -9.38 -1.13 -10.14
C GLY A 175 -10.04 0.05 -10.87
N ILE A 176 -10.17 1.19 -10.18
CA ILE A 176 -10.72 2.44 -10.73
C ILE A 176 -9.61 3.20 -11.46
N GLU A 177 -9.94 3.82 -12.60
CA GLU A 177 -8.98 4.64 -13.35
C GLU A 177 -8.74 5.99 -12.64
N ILE A 178 -7.67 6.05 -11.85
CA ILE A 178 -7.23 7.22 -11.08
C ILE A 178 -5.71 7.45 -11.24
N PRO A 179 -5.18 8.64 -10.93
CA PRO A 179 -3.76 8.95 -11.11
C PRO A 179 -2.79 7.99 -10.42
N VAL A 180 -3.14 7.46 -9.24
CA VAL A 180 -2.33 6.44 -8.56
C VAL A 180 -2.16 5.21 -9.44
N LEU A 181 -3.23 4.73 -10.09
CA LEU A 181 -3.19 3.54 -10.93
C LEU A 181 -2.48 3.79 -12.28
N TRP A 182 -2.43 5.02 -12.76
CA TRP A 182 -1.63 5.36 -13.95
C TRP A 182 -0.13 5.13 -13.72
N LYS A 183 0.37 5.38 -12.49
CA LYS A 183 1.76 5.06 -12.13
C LYS A 183 2.04 3.56 -12.27
N PHE A 184 1.15 2.72 -11.74
CA PHE A 184 1.25 1.27 -11.89
C PHE A 184 1.23 0.83 -13.36
N GLU A 185 0.28 1.35 -14.13
CA GLU A 185 0.09 1.00 -15.54
C GLU A 185 1.36 1.26 -16.36
N ILE A 186 1.84 2.50 -16.29
CA ILE A 186 2.98 2.90 -17.11
C ILE A 186 4.25 2.21 -16.63
N GLY A 187 4.45 2.09 -15.31
CA GLY A 187 5.58 1.33 -14.78
C GLY A 187 5.60 -0.11 -15.30
N TYR A 188 4.48 -0.82 -15.24
CA TYR A 188 4.37 -2.21 -15.69
C TYR A 188 4.69 -2.37 -17.18
N LYS A 189 4.09 -1.53 -18.04
CA LYS A 189 4.34 -1.55 -19.48
C LYS A 189 5.77 -1.16 -19.84
N TRP A 190 6.30 -0.14 -19.17
CA TRP A 190 7.68 0.31 -19.38
C TRP A 190 8.69 -0.78 -18.97
N GLY A 191 8.49 -1.43 -17.83
CA GLY A 191 9.32 -2.54 -17.39
C GLY A 191 9.29 -3.72 -18.35
N ALA A 192 8.11 -4.04 -18.90
CA ALA A 192 7.97 -5.07 -19.92
C ALA A 192 8.76 -4.73 -21.19
N ARG A 193 8.73 -3.47 -21.66
CA ARG A 193 9.54 -3.00 -22.79
C ARG A 193 11.03 -3.05 -22.48
N TRP A 194 11.43 -2.57 -21.30
CA TRP A 194 12.83 -2.65 -20.85
C TRP A 194 13.36 -4.08 -20.91
N ALA A 195 12.56 -5.06 -20.47
CA ALA A 195 12.96 -6.46 -20.48
C ALA A 195 13.21 -6.99 -21.91
N THR A 196 12.46 -6.54 -22.93
CA THR A 196 12.71 -6.96 -24.31
C THR A 196 14.03 -6.40 -24.84
N GLU A 197 14.39 -5.18 -24.47
CA GLU A 197 15.67 -4.54 -24.80
C GLU A 197 16.84 -5.25 -24.06
N TRP A 198 16.63 -5.61 -22.81
CA TRP A 198 17.58 -6.39 -22.03
C TRP A 198 17.83 -7.78 -22.62
N LEU A 199 16.75 -8.48 -23.02
CA LEU A 199 16.83 -9.79 -23.69
C LEU A 199 17.61 -9.73 -24.99
N ALA A 200 17.33 -8.74 -25.84
CA ALA A 200 18.03 -8.56 -27.11
C ALA A 200 19.55 -8.46 -26.93
N LYS A 201 19.99 -7.85 -25.82
CA LYS A 201 21.40 -7.68 -25.47
C LYS A 201 22.02 -8.89 -24.79
N ASN A 202 21.32 -9.50 -23.85
CA ASN A 202 21.89 -10.48 -22.90
C ASN A 202 21.44 -11.93 -23.18
N ARG A 203 20.32 -12.11 -23.85
CA ARG A 203 19.72 -13.42 -24.20
C ARG A 203 19.07 -13.38 -25.58
N PRO A 204 19.89 -13.24 -26.65
CA PRO A 204 19.37 -13.20 -28.03
C PRO A 204 18.53 -14.44 -28.39
N ASP A 205 18.82 -15.59 -27.78
CA ASP A 205 18.07 -16.84 -27.92
C ASP A 205 16.63 -16.77 -27.39
N LYS A 206 16.33 -15.80 -26.53
CA LYS A 206 15.00 -15.54 -25.94
C LYS A 206 14.41 -14.21 -26.35
N ALA A 207 15.11 -13.43 -27.19
CA ALA A 207 14.70 -12.10 -27.57
C ALA A 207 13.41 -12.11 -28.40
N PHE A 208 12.56 -11.12 -28.15
CA PHE A 208 11.37 -10.84 -28.93
C PHE A 208 11.14 -9.31 -29.00
N THR A 209 10.43 -8.87 -30.02
CA THR A 209 10.11 -7.45 -30.19
C THR A 209 8.90 -7.07 -29.37
N TYR A 210 9.03 -5.99 -28.56
CA TYR A 210 7.90 -5.42 -27.83
C TYR A 210 6.83 -4.94 -28.81
N ARG A 211 5.60 -5.41 -28.63
CA ARG A 211 4.44 -4.97 -29.38
C ARG A 211 3.45 -4.23 -28.49
N LYS A 212 2.73 -3.28 -29.05
CA LYS A 212 1.76 -2.46 -28.31
C LYS A 212 0.59 -3.25 -27.72
N ASP A 213 0.36 -4.48 -28.16
CA ASP A 213 -0.64 -5.42 -27.65
C ASP A 213 -0.06 -6.50 -26.72
N PHE A 214 1.24 -6.43 -26.42
CA PHE A 214 1.92 -7.40 -25.56
C PHE A 214 1.36 -7.44 -24.15
N VAL A 215 1.03 -6.27 -23.57
CA VAL A 215 0.42 -6.16 -22.26
C VAL A 215 -1.11 -6.06 -22.42
N LEU A 216 -1.81 -7.13 -22.08
CA LEU A 216 -3.27 -7.15 -21.96
C LEU A 216 -3.67 -6.50 -20.63
N TRP A 217 -4.67 -5.60 -20.65
CA TRP A 217 -5.02 -4.89 -19.45
C TRP A 217 -6.44 -4.35 -19.48
N THR A 218 -7.03 -4.14 -18.28
CA THR A 218 -8.37 -3.57 -18.17
C THR A 218 -8.54 -2.87 -16.83
N TYR A 219 -9.25 -1.75 -16.82
CA TYR A 219 -9.82 -1.14 -15.64
C TYR A 219 -11.21 -1.72 -15.41
N THR A 220 -11.46 -2.26 -14.22
CA THR A 220 -12.74 -2.88 -13.85
C THR A 220 -13.76 -1.86 -13.35
N GLY A 221 -13.32 -0.65 -13.00
CA GLY A 221 -14.13 0.41 -12.42
C GLY A 221 -14.49 0.18 -10.95
N THR A 222 -13.81 -0.76 -10.27
CA THR A 222 -14.07 -1.10 -8.87
C THR A 222 -12.82 -1.66 -8.22
N PHE A 223 -12.70 -1.54 -6.89
CA PHE A 223 -11.67 -2.22 -6.11
C PHE A 223 -12.17 -3.49 -5.42
N SER A 224 -13.49 -3.73 -5.36
CA SER A 224 -14.07 -4.77 -4.50
C SER A 224 -14.87 -5.85 -5.23
N ASP A 225 -15.15 -5.71 -6.53
CA ASP A 225 -15.93 -6.67 -7.33
C ASP A 225 -15.06 -7.84 -7.79
N ILE A 226 -14.90 -8.85 -6.92
CA ILE A 226 -14.09 -10.06 -7.17
C ILE A 226 -14.49 -10.77 -8.48
N PRO A 227 -15.79 -10.98 -8.83
CA PRO A 227 -16.20 -11.52 -10.12
C PRO A 227 -15.63 -10.79 -11.33
N LYS A 228 -15.50 -9.46 -11.31
CA LYS A 228 -14.88 -8.72 -12.40
C LYS A 228 -13.40 -9.03 -12.53
N GLY A 229 -12.69 -9.17 -11.41
CA GLY A 229 -11.28 -9.62 -11.38
C GLY A 229 -11.11 -11.00 -12.01
N TYR A 230 -11.97 -11.95 -11.65
CA TYR A 230 -12.00 -13.29 -12.23
C TYR A 230 -12.22 -13.27 -13.74
N ALA A 231 -13.28 -12.59 -14.21
CA ALA A 231 -13.61 -12.54 -15.64
C ALA A 231 -12.49 -11.89 -16.48
N ALA A 232 -11.88 -10.81 -15.97
CA ALA A 232 -10.76 -10.14 -16.62
C ALA A 232 -9.53 -11.06 -16.72
N ALA A 233 -9.13 -11.71 -15.64
CA ALA A 233 -8.00 -12.62 -15.64
C ALA A 233 -8.24 -13.84 -16.55
N LYS A 234 -9.41 -14.45 -16.48
CA LYS A 234 -9.78 -15.59 -17.34
C LYS A 234 -9.67 -15.24 -18.82
N ALA A 235 -10.14 -14.04 -19.22
CA ALA A 235 -10.03 -13.57 -20.60
C ALA A 235 -8.55 -13.34 -21.04
N MET A 236 -7.68 -12.90 -20.13
CA MET A 236 -6.25 -12.73 -20.39
C MET A 236 -5.53 -14.07 -20.52
N TYR A 237 -5.80 -15.03 -19.63
CA TYR A 237 -5.22 -16.37 -19.72
C TYR A 237 -5.71 -17.12 -20.96
N ALA A 238 -6.97 -16.94 -21.39
CA ALA A 238 -7.47 -17.49 -22.66
C ALA A 238 -6.69 -16.97 -23.88
N LYS A 239 -6.06 -15.79 -23.78
CA LYS A 239 -5.14 -15.24 -24.76
C LYS A 239 -3.67 -15.63 -24.55
N ASN A 240 -3.42 -16.64 -23.71
CA ASN A 240 -2.09 -17.12 -23.37
C ASN A 240 -1.21 -16.10 -22.65
N ALA A 241 -1.76 -15.23 -21.80
CA ALA A 241 -0.95 -14.45 -20.88
C ALA A 241 -0.21 -15.39 -19.90
N VAL A 242 1.11 -15.21 -19.75
CA VAL A 242 1.91 -16.04 -18.86
C VAL A 242 1.66 -15.69 -17.39
N ALA A 243 1.43 -14.42 -17.11
CA ALA A 243 1.16 -13.88 -15.79
C ALA A 243 0.15 -12.73 -15.88
N VAL A 244 -0.68 -12.57 -14.84
CA VAL A 244 -1.61 -11.44 -14.70
C VAL A 244 -1.30 -10.72 -13.41
N TYR A 245 -1.06 -9.40 -13.50
CA TYR A 245 -0.78 -8.55 -12.36
C TYR A 245 -2.07 -7.99 -11.75
N ASN A 246 -2.21 -8.12 -10.42
CA ASN A 246 -3.28 -7.51 -9.64
C ASN A 246 -2.92 -6.06 -9.29
N ILE A 247 -3.74 -5.08 -9.67
CA ILE A 247 -3.58 -3.68 -9.27
C ILE A 247 -4.90 -3.17 -8.68
N ALA A 248 -5.45 -3.92 -7.75
CA ALA A 248 -6.79 -3.61 -7.23
C ALA A 248 -7.17 -4.39 -5.96
N GLY A 249 -6.29 -4.55 -4.98
CA GLY A 249 -6.63 -5.18 -3.70
C GLY A 249 -7.47 -6.47 -3.84
N PRO A 250 -8.73 -6.48 -3.39
CA PRO A 250 -9.60 -7.67 -3.37
C PRO A 250 -9.82 -8.35 -4.72
N LEU A 251 -9.70 -7.65 -5.84
CA LEU A 251 -9.83 -8.25 -7.18
C LEU A 251 -8.80 -9.36 -7.42
N GLY A 252 -7.67 -9.33 -6.70
CA GLY A 252 -6.66 -10.39 -6.72
C GLY A 252 -7.20 -11.77 -6.34
N LEU A 253 -8.21 -11.83 -5.48
CA LEU A 253 -8.89 -13.08 -5.14
C LEU A 253 -9.63 -13.67 -6.34
N GLY A 254 -10.19 -12.82 -7.20
CA GLY A 254 -10.78 -13.26 -8.46
C GLY A 254 -9.75 -13.74 -9.48
N ILE A 255 -8.60 -13.06 -9.58
CA ILE A 255 -7.47 -13.53 -10.40
C ILE A 255 -6.99 -14.90 -9.92
N ASN A 256 -6.84 -15.05 -8.61
CA ASN A 256 -6.48 -16.32 -7.99
C ASN A 256 -7.47 -17.44 -8.32
N GLN A 257 -8.77 -17.16 -8.26
CA GLN A 257 -9.80 -18.13 -8.62
C GLN A 257 -9.68 -18.59 -10.08
N ALA A 258 -9.40 -17.67 -11.03
CA ALA A 258 -9.17 -18.02 -12.43
C ALA A 258 -7.94 -18.93 -12.59
N VAL A 259 -6.85 -18.64 -11.89
CA VAL A 259 -5.64 -19.49 -11.88
C VAL A 259 -5.93 -20.86 -11.29
N GLN A 260 -6.65 -20.95 -10.18
CA GLN A 260 -7.02 -22.22 -9.54
C GLN A 260 -7.86 -23.10 -10.47
N GLU A 261 -8.84 -22.53 -11.16
CA GLU A 261 -9.67 -23.25 -12.13
C GLU A 261 -8.82 -23.85 -13.28
N ILE A 262 -7.90 -23.05 -13.84
CA ILE A 262 -7.00 -23.51 -14.90
C ILE A 262 -6.05 -24.60 -14.36
N ALA A 263 -5.49 -24.38 -13.19
CA ALA A 263 -4.58 -25.33 -12.57
C ALA A 263 -5.25 -26.69 -12.30
N GLN A 264 -6.48 -26.67 -11.81
CA GLN A 264 -7.27 -27.87 -11.58
C GLN A 264 -7.61 -28.60 -12.89
N SER A 265 -8.11 -27.87 -13.90
CA SER A 265 -8.48 -28.45 -15.18
C SER A 265 -7.30 -29.10 -15.93
N GLN A 266 -6.11 -28.50 -15.78
CA GLN A 266 -4.86 -28.97 -16.42
C GLN A 266 -3.99 -29.82 -15.48
N LYS A 267 -4.41 -30.09 -14.25
CA LYS A 267 -3.69 -30.83 -13.21
C LYS A 267 -2.29 -30.27 -12.94
N LEU A 268 -2.15 -28.94 -12.96
CA LEU A 268 -0.88 -28.26 -12.71
C LEU A 268 -0.57 -28.22 -11.22
N ARG A 269 0.70 -28.37 -10.87
CA ARG A 269 1.22 -28.21 -9.51
C ARG A 269 1.84 -26.83 -9.28
N MET A 270 2.25 -26.15 -10.37
CA MET A 270 2.76 -24.78 -10.40
C MET A 270 2.53 -24.15 -11.79
N GLY A 271 2.61 -22.81 -11.84
CA GLY A 271 2.46 -22.07 -13.11
C GLY A 271 3.54 -22.34 -14.15
N PRO A 272 3.37 -21.81 -15.37
CA PRO A 272 2.26 -20.92 -15.73
C PRO A 272 0.91 -21.65 -15.84
N PRO A 273 -0.23 -20.94 -15.66
CA PRO A 273 -0.38 -19.50 -15.50
C PRO A 273 0.10 -19.02 -14.13
N PHE A 274 0.75 -17.85 -14.12
CA PHE A 274 1.10 -17.15 -12.89
C PHE A 274 0.19 -15.95 -12.66
N TRP A 275 0.15 -15.46 -11.41
CA TRP A 275 -0.30 -14.10 -11.15
C TRP A 275 0.72 -13.37 -10.26
N ILE A 276 0.65 -12.05 -10.26
CA ILE A 276 1.54 -11.16 -9.54
C ILE A 276 0.69 -10.40 -8.52
N GLY A 277 1.08 -10.48 -7.25
CA GLY A 277 0.41 -9.80 -6.15
C GLY A 277 0.72 -8.30 -6.09
N VAL A 278 -0.03 -7.58 -5.24
CA VAL A 278 0.12 -6.14 -5.02
C VAL A 278 0.03 -5.77 -3.54
N ASP A 279 0.69 -4.68 -3.17
CA ASP A 279 0.74 -4.04 -1.86
C ASP A 279 1.42 -4.89 -0.79
N ALA A 280 0.91 -6.08 -0.51
CA ALA A 280 1.45 -7.07 0.42
C ALA A 280 2.22 -8.18 -0.31
N ASN A 281 3.06 -8.93 0.40
CA ASN A 281 3.54 -10.21 -0.11
C ASN A 281 2.38 -11.20 -0.12
N GLN A 282 1.76 -11.39 -1.29
CA GLN A 282 0.62 -12.29 -1.52
C GLN A 282 1.04 -13.68 -2.00
N ASP A 283 2.34 -13.99 -2.03
CA ASP A 283 2.88 -15.25 -2.56
C ASP A 283 2.34 -16.48 -1.83
N TRP A 284 1.96 -16.32 -0.56
CA TRP A 284 1.38 -17.35 0.28
C TRP A 284 -0.07 -17.70 -0.06
N ILE A 285 -0.81 -16.81 -0.78
CA ILE A 285 -2.24 -17.01 -1.08
C ILE A 285 -2.44 -18.22 -2.00
N ASN A 286 -1.55 -18.39 -2.97
CA ASN A 286 -1.56 -19.55 -3.87
C ASN A 286 -0.13 -19.99 -4.21
N PRO A 287 0.53 -20.70 -3.27
CA PRO A 287 1.93 -21.10 -3.41
C PRO A 287 2.10 -22.02 -4.62
N GLY A 288 2.99 -21.64 -5.52
CA GLY A 288 3.21 -22.29 -6.81
C GLY A 288 2.64 -21.49 -8.00
N PHE A 289 1.77 -20.51 -7.77
CA PHE A 289 1.12 -19.73 -8.82
C PHE A 289 1.25 -18.21 -8.64
N VAL A 290 1.51 -17.70 -7.44
CA VAL A 290 1.91 -16.30 -7.23
C VAL A 290 3.40 -16.21 -7.37
N ILE A 291 3.89 -15.74 -8.52
CA ILE A 291 5.32 -15.76 -8.83
C ILE A 291 6.10 -14.73 -8.01
N ALA A 292 5.52 -13.57 -7.75
CA ALA A 292 6.02 -12.51 -6.91
C ALA A 292 4.90 -11.52 -6.61
N SER A 293 5.14 -10.59 -5.67
CA SER A 293 4.23 -9.48 -5.36
C SER A 293 4.99 -8.16 -5.45
N MET A 294 4.40 -7.15 -6.08
CA MET A 294 4.90 -5.79 -5.97
C MET A 294 4.43 -5.22 -4.63
N MET A 295 5.36 -5.07 -3.73
CA MET A 295 5.06 -4.62 -2.38
C MET A 295 5.04 -3.10 -2.30
N LYS A 296 3.91 -2.55 -1.86
CA LYS A 296 3.74 -1.16 -1.48
C LYS A 296 3.61 -1.11 0.02
N ARG A 297 4.65 -0.64 0.69
CA ARG A 297 4.80 -0.70 2.14
C ARG A 297 3.93 0.35 2.85
N VAL A 298 2.62 0.25 2.66
CA VAL A 298 1.61 1.05 3.35
C VAL A 298 1.76 0.93 4.87
N ASP A 299 2.07 -0.26 5.36
CA ASP A 299 2.38 -0.53 6.76
C ASP A 299 3.51 0.39 7.29
N ARG A 300 4.58 0.57 6.53
CA ARG A 300 5.66 1.48 6.90
C ARG A 300 5.23 2.95 6.88
N GLY A 301 4.35 3.34 5.96
CA GLY A 301 3.77 4.68 5.94
C GLY A 301 3.05 5.02 7.25
N VAL A 302 2.15 4.13 7.70
CA VAL A 302 1.44 4.27 8.97
C VAL A 302 2.39 4.22 10.17
N TYR A 303 3.32 3.28 10.18
CA TYR A 303 4.32 3.11 11.23
C TYR A 303 5.20 4.36 11.40
N TYR A 304 5.75 4.89 10.30
CA TYR A 304 6.59 6.09 10.33
C TYR A 304 5.78 7.32 10.75
N ALA A 305 4.57 7.50 10.25
CA ALA A 305 3.70 8.59 10.66
C ALA A 305 3.45 8.57 12.18
N THR A 306 3.16 7.38 12.73
CA THR A 306 2.99 7.18 14.18
C THR A 306 4.25 7.57 14.95
N ARG A 307 5.43 7.14 14.48
CA ARG A 307 6.70 7.50 15.08
C ARG A 307 6.95 9.00 15.06
N TRP A 308 6.71 9.67 13.92
CA TRP A 308 6.92 11.12 13.80
C TRP A 308 5.99 11.94 14.72
N VAL A 309 4.75 11.49 14.91
CA VAL A 309 3.83 12.15 15.86
C VAL A 309 4.30 11.91 17.30
N ARG A 310 4.65 10.68 17.66
CA ARG A 310 5.15 10.33 18.98
C ARG A 310 6.41 11.13 19.36
N ASP A 311 7.33 11.26 18.40
CA ASP A 311 8.63 11.93 18.60
C ASP A 311 8.53 13.46 18.42
N GLY A 312 7.33 14.04 18.22
CA GLY A 312 7.12 15.47 18.04
C GLY A 312 7.65 16.04 16.71
N GLN A 313 8.01 15.20 15.76
CA GLN A 313 8.65 15.60 14.49
C GLN A 313 7.64 15.87 13.37
N PHE A 314 6.38 15.49 13.54
CA PHE A 314 5.39 15.46 12.47
C PHE A 314 5.19 16.83 11.80
N ARG A 315 4.90 17.87 12.57
CA ARG A 315 4.58 19.21 12.04
C ARG A 315 5.80 19.89 11.39
N ASP A 316 6.98 19.61 11.89
CA ASP A 316 8.23 20.08 11.29
C ASP A 316 8.45 19.41 9.92
N LEU A 317 8.21 18.09 9.84
CA LEU A 317 8.25 17.36 8.59
C LEU A 317 7.24 17.90 7.57
N VAL A 318 5.99 18.15 7.99
CA VAL A 318 4.97 18.76 7.12
C VAL A 318 5.47 20.07 6.51
N ARG A 319 6.08 20.95 7.32
CA ARG A 319 6.63 22.22 6.80
C ARG A 319 7.74 22.01 5.78
N ARG A 320 8.69 21.10 6.07
CA ARG A 320 9.85 20.84 5.18
C ARG A 320 9.47 20.17 3.88
N THR A 321 8.45 19.32 3.89
CA THR A 321 8.01 18.54 2.73
C THR A 321 6.79 19.14 2.02
N GLN A 322 6.35 20.32 2.44
CA GLN A 322 5.09 20.91 1.97
C GLN A 322 3.89 19.96 2.14
N GLY A 323 3.96 19.14 3.20
CA GLY A 323 2.91 18.19 3.54
C GLY A 323 2.85 16.93 2.68
N VAL A 324 3.85 16.66 1.84
CA VAL A 324 3.89 15.45 0.99
C VAL A 324 5.20 14.70 1.22
N VAL A 325 5.08 13.42 1.57
CA VAL A 325 6.20 12.49 1.71
C VAL A 325 6.04 11.38 0.68
N THR A 326 7.11 11.13 -0.09
CA THR A 326 7.13 10.06 -1.09
C THR A 326 8.00 8.91 -0.60
N LEU A 327 7.45 7.69 -0.60
CA LEU A 327 8.15 6.46 -0.26
C LEU A 327 8.39 5.63 -1.53
N GLY A 328 9.64 5.24 -1.75
CA GLY A 328 10.04 4.51 -2.96
C GLY A 328 11.14 3.49 -2.69
N ILE A 329 11.80 3.06 -3.75
CA ILE A 329 12.98 2.19 -3.67
C ILE A 329 14.16 3.01 -3.17
N GLY A 330 14.73 2.63 -2.02
CA GLY A 330 15.91 3.29 -1.45
C GLY A 330 15.64 4.67 -0.85
N THR A 331 14.37 5.05 -0.64
CA THR A 331 14.01 6.34 -0.04
C THR A 331 14.60 6.47 1.37
N ARG A 332 15.12 7.67 1.69
CA ARG A 332 15.57 8.04 3.03
C ARG A 332 14.83 9.27 3.52
N ILE A 333 14.37 9.22 4.76
CA ILE A 333 13.73 10.36 5.43
C ILE A 333 14.52 10.65 6.70
N ALA A 334 14.97 11.89 6.85
CA ALA A 334 15.86 12.30 7.94
C ALA A 334 17.08 11.36 8.13
N GLY A 335 17.68 10.91 7.00
CA GLY A 335 18.85 10.03 6.96
C GLY A 335 18.55 8.54 7.19
N GLN A 336 17.36 8.16 7.63
CA GLN A 336 16.96 6.77 7.86
C GLN A 336 16.33 6.16 6.61
N LEU A 337 16.62 4.87 6.33
CA LEU A 337 16.00 4.16 5.24
C LEU A 337 14.48 4.01 5.50
N ALA A 338 13.70 4.49 4.55
CA ALA A 338 12.24 4.47 4.57
C ALA A 338 11.72 3.86 3.27
N GLU A 339 12.12 2.62 2.99
CA GLU A 339 11.74 1.91 1.77
C GLU A 339 10.23 1.71 1.71
N GLY A 340 9.60 2.20 0.63
CA GLY A 340 8.16 2.14 0.44
C GLY A 340 7.72 1.20 -0.68
N ILE A 341 8.67 0.81 -1.56
CA ILE A 341 8.40 -0.03 -2.72
C ILE A 341 9.46 -1.11 -2.81
N SER A 342 9.04 -2.36 -3.04
CA SER A 342 9.93 -3.50 -3.29
C SER A 342 9.21 -4.60 -4.08
N VAL A 343 9.93 -5.64 -4.45
CA VAL A 343 9.34 -6.93 -4.89
C VAL A 343 9.47 -7.91 -3.75
N SER A 344 8.47 -8.76 -3.55
CA SER A 344 8.45 -9.78 -2.50
C SER A 344 9.67 -10.70 -2.57
N THR A 345 10.18 -11.07 -1.40
CA THR A 345 11.28 -12.02 -1.22
C THR A 345 10.82 -13.24 -0.41
N LEU A 346 11.64 -14.28 -0.36
CA LEU A 346 11.39 -15.41 0.55
C LEU A 346 11.57 -15.02 2.02
N ASP A 347 12.42 -14.02 2.28
CA ASP A 347 12.69 -13.54 3.63
C ASP A 347 11.49 -12.79 4.22
N ASP A 348 10.73 -12.08 3.39
CA ASP A 348 9.50 -11.38 3.82
C ASP A 348 8.34 -12.35 4.10
N LEU A 349 8.37 -13.55 3.53
CA LEU A 349 7.19 -14.41 3.43
C LEU A 349 6.59 -14.79 4.80
N ASP A 350 7.44 -15.02 5.82
CA ASP A 350 6.98 -15.36 7.17
C ASP A 350 6.17 -14.22 7.81
N GLU A 351 6.58 -12.98 7.57
CA GLU A 351 5.86 -11.80 8.05
C GLU A 351 4.43 -11.76 7.49
N PHE A 352 4.27 -12.08 6.20
CA PHE A 352 2.98 -11.99 5.53
C PHE A 352 2.10 -13.23 5.66
N ILE A 353 2.67 -14.41 5.89
CA ILE A 353 1.90 -15.60 6.32
C ILE A 353 1.16 -15.30 7.64
N ARG A 354 1.76 -14.53 8.55
CA ARG A 354 1.10 -14.10 9.78
C ARG A 354 -0.17 -13.28 9.54
N MET A 355 -0.25 -12.48 8.45
CA MET A 355 -1.49 -11.80 8.07
C MET A 355 -2.60 -12.81 7.75
N GLY A 356 -2.28 -13.89 7.02
CA GLY A 356 -3.23 -14.98 6.77
C GLY A 356 -3.70 -15.66 8.06
N VAL A 357 -2.79 -15.95 8.98
CA VAL A 357 -3.12 -16.49 10.31
C VAL A 357 -4.04 -15.54 11.08
N GLN A 358 -3.79 -14.26 11.02
CA GLN A 358 -4.62 -13.25 11.68
C GLN A 358 -6.00 -13.17 11.04
N ALA A 359 -6.08 -13.19 9.70
CA ALA A 359 -7.35 -13.23 8.98
C ALA A 359 -8.17 -14.46 9.36
N GLU A 360 -7.56 -15.64 9.53
CA GLU A 360 -8.25 -16.83 10.05
C GLU A 360 -8.83 -16.63 11.44
N ARG A 361 -8.05 -16.03 12.36
CA ARG A 361 -8.51 -15.75 13.74
C ARG A 361 -9.70 -14.78 13.75
N LEU A 362 -9.65 -13.71 12.94
CA LEU A 362 -10.69 -12.69 12.88
C LEU A 362 -11.97 -13.19 12.21
N THR A 363 -11.83 -13.92 11.12
CA THR A 363 -12.98 -14.38 10.31
C THR A 363 -13.53 -15.73 10.77
N ARG A 364 -12.77 -16.50 11.55
CA ARG A 364 -13.04 -17.92 11.89
C ARG A 364 -13.18 -18.81 10.66
N LYS A 365 -12.58 -18.40 9.53
CA LYS A 365 -12.56 -19.15 8.27
C LYS A 365 -11.14 -19.54 7.94
N LYS A 366 -10.97 -20.68 7.29
CA LYS A 366 -9.67 -21.08 6.76
C LYS A 366 -9.26 -20.13 5.63
N VAL A 367 -8.12 -19.49 5.76
CA VAL A 367 -7.54 -18.54 4.80
C VAL A 367 -6.24 -19.08 4.23
N LEU A 368 -5.41 -19.71 5.07
CA LEU A 368 -4.15 -20.32 4.62
C LEU A 368 -4.43 -21.58 3.78
N PRO A 369 -3.83 -21.70 2.57
CA PRO A 369 -4.04 -22.85 1.69
C PRO A 369 -3.36 -24.12 2.20
N ALA A 370 -2.33 -23.98 3.05
CA ALA A 370 -1.54 -25.08 3.61
C ALA A 370 -0.86 -24.62 4.91
N SER A 371 -0.05 -25.50 5.53
CA SER A 371 0.78 -25.10 6.66
C SER A 371 1.85 -24.07 6.25
N PRO A 372 2.30 -23.18 7.15
CA PRO A 372 3.36 -22.21 6.86
C PRO A 372 4.61 -22.82 6.22
N ALA A 373 5.04 -23.99 6.68
CA ALA A 373 6.20 -24.70 6.14
C ALA A 373 5.97 -25.17 4.69
N GLU A 374 4.80 -25.72 4.39
CA GLU A 374 4.44 -26.13 3.03
C GLU A 374 4.31 -24.94 2.08
N ILE A 375 3.73 -23.82 2.54
CA ILE A 375 3.65 -22.59 1.78
C ILE A 375 5.05 -22.14 1.38
N LYS A 376 5.96 -22.02 2.35
CA LYS A 376 7.37 -21.63 2.10
C LYS A 376 8.06 -22.55 1.12
N SER A 377 7.92 -23.87 1.31
CA SER A 377 8.51 -24.87 0.44
C SER A 377 8.01 -24.73 -1.00
N LYS A 378 6.70 -24.59 -1.20
CA LYS A 378 6.10 -24.46 -2.54
C LYS A 378 6.49 -23.14 -3.22
N VAL A 379 6.49 -22.00 -2.50
CA VAL A 379 6.94 -20.72 -3.06
C VAL A 379 8.42 -20.79 -3.46
N LYS A 380 9.27 -21.34 -2.60
CA LYS A 380 10.69 -21.55 -2.89
C LYS A 380 10.88 -22.41 -4.14
N THR A 381 10.26 -23.59 -4.18
CA THR A 381 10.35 -24.53 -5.32
C THR A 381 9.92 -23.86 -6.63
N MET A 382 8.83 -23.10 -6.62
CA MET A 382 8.35 -22.36 -7.80
C MET A 382 9.35 -21.32 -8.28
N ARG A 383 9.95 -20.55 -7.38
CA ARG A 383 10.93 -19.52 -7.72
C ARG A 383 12.23 -20.11 -8.24
N GLU A 384 12.71 -21.19 -7.61
CA GLU A 384 13.91 -21.93 -8.03
C GLU A 384 13.72 -22.68 -9.36
N ALA A 385 12.49 -23.01 -9.73
CA ALA A 385 12.17 -23.57 -11.05
C ALA A 385 12.32 -22.55 -12.19
N GLN A 386 12.37 -21.25 -11.86
CA GLN A 386 12.65 -20.23 -12.88
C GLN A 386 14.15 -20.11 -13.11
N PRO A 387 14.59 -19.95 -14.36
CA PRO A 387 16.01 -19.76 -14.65
C PRO A 387 16.59 -18.56 -13.91
N LYS A 388 17.79 -18.71 -13.38
CA LYS A 388 18.49 -17.66 -12.63
C LYS A 388 18.55 -16.32 -13.36
N TRP A 389 18.73 -16.33 -14.68
CA TRP A 389 18.81 -15.10 -15.48
C TRP A 389 17.52 -14.25 -15.41
N VAL A 390 16.36 -14.85 -15.14
CA VAL A 390 15.10 -14.10 -14.95
C VAL A 390 15.21 -13.21 -13.71
N TRP A 391 15.66 -13.78 -12.60
CA TRP A 391 15.81 -13.05 -11.35
C TRP A 391 16.98 -12.06 -11.39
N ASP A 392 18.11 -12.44 -12.03
CA ASP A 392 19.28 -11.58 -12.22
C ASP A 392 18.92 -10.31 -13.01
N ALA A 393 18.07 -10.43 -14.04
CA ALA A 393 17.61 -9.29 -14.82
C ALA A 393 16.72 -8.33 -14.00
N VAL A 394 15.81 -8.87 -13.17
CA VAL A 394 14.99 -8.05 -12.28
C VAL A 394 15.86 -7.34 -11.25
N ALA A 395 16.82 -8.04 -10.66
CA ALA A 395 17.77 -7.46 -9.70
C ALA A 395 18.67 -6.37 -10.34
N ASP A 396 19.10 -6.57 -11.58
CA ASP A 396 19.86 -5.55 -12.35
C ASP A 396 19.01 -4.29 -12.57
N LEU A 397 17.74 -4.45 -12.95
CA LEU A 397 16.83 -3.32 -13.11
C LEU A 397 16.61 -2.58 -11.77
N GLU A 398 16.36 -3.32 -10.68
CA GLU A 398 16.19 -2.72 -9.35
C GLU A 398 17.43 -1.92 -8.94
N LYS A 399 18.63 -2.50 -9.10
CA LYS A 399 19.89 -1.82 -8.82
C LYS A 399 20.01 -0.53 -9.61
N LYS A 400 19.74 -0.56 -10.92
CA LYS A 400 19.83 0.62 -11.80
C LYS A 400 18.81 1.71 -11.41
N ILE A 401 17.60 1.32 -11.00
CA ILE A 401 16.60 2.27 -10.48
C ILE A 401 17.09 2.89 -9.16
N ARG A 402 17.59 2.08 -8.24
CA ARG A 402 18.11 2.50 -6.93
C ARG A 402 19.28 3.46 -7.03
N GLU A 403 20.17 3.24 -8.00
CA GLU A 403 21.34 4.05 -8.28
C GLU A 403 21.04 5.26 -9.20
N GLY A 404 19.81 5.44 -9.65
CA GLY A 404 19.40 6.52 -10.54
C GLY A 404 19.95 6.42 -11.97
N GLN A 405 20.46 5.24 -12.36
CA GLN A 405 20.97 4.98 -13.73
C GLN A 405 19.84 4.83 -14.74
N VAL A 406 18.64 4.52 -14.26
CA VAL A 406 17.44 4.34 -15.06
C VAL A 406 16.29 5.11 -14.41
N THR A 407 15.58 5.89 -15.22
CA THR A 407 14.39 6.64 -14.80
C THR A 407 13.15 5.97 -15.35
N VAL A 408 12.30 5.46 -14.45
CA VAL A 408 10.98 4.96 -14.81
C VAL A 408 10.01 6.13 -14.89
N PRO A 409 9.18 6.26 -15.94
CA PRO A 409 8.25 7.38 -16.06
C PRO A 409 7.22 7.37 -14.93
N MET A 410 7.07 8.51 -14.26
CA MET A 410 6.01 8.75 -13.28
C MET A 410 4.89 9.55 -13.96
N VAL A 411 3.67 9.00 -13.95
CA VAL A 411 2.52 9.56 -14.65
C VAL A 411 1.39 9.82 -13.67
N VAL A 412 0.98 11.09 -13.55
CA VAL A 412 -0.09 11.53 -12.63
C VAL A 412 -1.08 12.49 -13.29
N THR A 413 -0.84 12.88 -14.56
CA THR A 413 -1.74 13.76 -15.31
C THR A 413 -2.37 13.06 -16.50
N LYS A 414 -3.56 13.53 -16.90
CA LYS A 414 -4.26 12.96 -18.05
C LYS A 414 -3.49 13.10 -19.38
N PRO A 415 -2.86 14.23 -19.71
CA PRO A 415 -2.04 14.34 -20.91
C PRO A 415 -0.85 13.37 -20.91
N ASP A 416 -0.20 13.17 -19.76
CA ASP A 416 0.95 12.26 -19.66
C ASP A 416 0.53 10.81 -19.85
N ILE A 417 -0.57 10.36 -19.23
CA ILE A 417 -1.03 8.97 -19.42
C ILE A 417 -1.40 8.70 -20.89
N GLU A 418 -2.06 9.65 -21.55
CA GLU A 418 -2.43 9.51 -22.96
C GLU A 418 -1.20 9.44 -23.87
N ARG A 419 -0.17 10.27 -23.63
CA ARG A 419 1.11 10.22 -24.33
C ARG A 419 1.79 8.87 -24.17
N TRP A 420 1.99 8.41 -22.93
CA TRP A 420 2.66 7.14 -22.65
C TRP A 420 1.88 5.93 -23.16
N ARG A 421 0.56 5.98 -23.14
CA ARG A 421 -0.30 4.99 -23.78
C ARG A 421 -0.09 4.96 -25.30
N GLY A 422 0.13 6.11 -25.92
CA GLY A 422 0.50 6.20 -27.34
C GLY A 422 1.82 5.51 -27.66
N GLU A 423 2.82 5.64 -26.77
CA GLU A 423 4.15 5.06 -26.92
C GLU A 423 4.20 3.55 -26.61
N LEU A 424 3.61 3.15 -25.48
CA LEU A 424 3.71 1.78 -24.92
C LEU A 424 2.53 0.88 -25.35
N GLY A 425 1.60 1.43 -26.06
CA GLY A 425 0.42 0.71 -26.51
C GLY A 425 -0.79 0.92 -25.61
N TYR A 426 -1.86 1.40 -26.24
CA TYR A 426 -3.21 1.43 -25.70
C TYR A 426 -4.27 1.82 -26.73
N ARG A 427 -5.36 1.10 -26.69
CA ARG A 427 -6.76 1.61 -26.63
C ARG A 427 -7.54 0.64 -25.76
N PRO A 428 -8.26 1.08 -24.72
CA PRO A 428 -9.22 0.22 -24.07
C PRO A 428 -10.33 -0.05 -25.09
N ARG A 429 -10.28 -1.17 -25.74
CA ARG A 429 -11.53 -1.77 -26.17
C ARG A 429 -12.05 -2.41 -24.90
N SER A 430 -13.22 -1.97 -24.45
CA SER A 430 -13.90 -2.57 -23.32
C SER A 430 -14.03 -4.08 -23.58
N PHE A 431 -13.13 -4.89 -23.01
CA PHE A 431 -13.23 -6.35 -23.07
C PHE A 431 -14.57 -6.82 -22.47
N LEU A 432 -15.12 -6.04 -21.55
CA LEU A 432 -16.42 -6.28 -20.94
C LEU A 432 -17.60 -6.02 -21.90
N ALA A 433 -17.50 -5.12 -22.86
CA ALA A 433 -18.56 -4.89 -23.83
C ALA A 433 -18.77 -6.07 -24.81
N ALA A 434 -17.74 -6.90 -25.01
CA ALA A 434 -17.87 -8.11 -25.83
C ALA A 434 -18.43 -9.30 -25.02
N ALA A 435 -18.19 -9.35 -23.71
CA ALA A 435 -18.68 -10.42 -22.83
C ALA A 435 -20.15 -10.22 -22.36
N TYR A 436 -20.66 -8.99 -22.44
CA TYR A 436 -22.04 -8.65 -22.03
C TYR A 436 -23.02 -8.49 -23.21
N ARG A 437 -22.65 -8.86 -24.43
CA ARG A 437 -23.68 -9.10 -25.44
C ARG A 437 -24.33 -10.44 -25.15
N SER A 438 -25.34 -10.40 -24.29
CA SER A 438 -26.34 -11.49 -24.19
C SER A 438 -26.86 -11.77 -25.59
N PRO A 439 -26.97 -13.02 -26.03
CA PRO A 439 -27.82 -13.34 -27.16
C PRO A 439 -29.25 -13.04 -26.73
N GLN A 440 -29.79 -11.91 -27.16
CA GLN A 440 -31.22 -11.77 -27.28
C GLN A 440 -31.62 -12.68 -28.44
N ARG A 441 -32.11 -13.86 -28.10
CA ARG A 441 -33.28 -14.54 -28.76
C ARG A 441 -33.78 -15.66 -27.89
#